data_dd8f2c5d72c9016f08e0521fbb10c55d
#
_entry.id   dd8f2c5d72c9016f08e0521fbb10c55d
#
_cell.length_a   1.000
_cell.length_b   1.000
_cell.length_c   1.000
_cell.angle_alpha   90.00
_cell.angle_beta   90.00
_cell.angle_gamma   90.00
#
_symmetry.space_group_name_H-M   'P 1'
#
loop_
_entity.id
_entity.type
_entity.pdbx_description
1 polymer ?
#
loop_
_entity_poly.entity_id
_entity_poly.type
_entity_poly.pdbx_seq_one_letter_code
_entity_poly.pdbx_strand_id
1 'polypeptide(L)'
;MTTEEHVIDEELVEVAMQIILRAGEARTEIKHALNDLERFDYKNADLKLAKAKEFMTEAHRAQTNIIQGEASGEKRAHSLLFA
;
A
#
# COMPACT_ATOMS: atom_id res chain seq x y z
N MET A 1 -27.91 -8.28 1.37
CA MET A 1 -26.51 -8.53 1.70
C MET A 1 -26.42 -9.60 2.78
N THR A 2 -25.63 -10.62 2.59
CA THR A 2 -25.47 -11.69 3.56
C THR A 2 -24.40 -11.35 4.59
N THR A 3 -24.47 -12.00 5.75
CA THR A 3 -23.46 -11.82 6.80
C THR A 3 -22.08 -12.26 6.32
N GLU A 4 -22.01 -13.32 5.52
CA GLU A 4 -20.75 -13.82 4.99
C GLU A 4 -20.06 -12.80 4.09
N GLU A 5 -20.81 -12.14 3.22
CA GLU A 5 -20.25 -11.10 2.36
C GLU A 5 -19.70 -9.95 3.18
N HIS A 6 -20.41 -9.59 4.24
CA HIS A 6 -19.97 -8.50 5.10
C HIS A 6 -18.66 -8.83 5.81
N VAL A 7 -18.51 -10.05 6.32
CA VAL A 7 -17.28 -10.47 7.00
C VAL A 7 -16.08 -10.49 6.05
N ILE A 8 -16.27 -11.03 4.84
CA ILE A 8 -15.22 -11.07 3.83
C ILE A 8 -14.82 -9.66 3.44
N ASP A 9 -15.81 -8.79 3.28
CA ASP A 9 -15.55 -7.40 2.92
C ASP A 9 -14.76 -6.66 4.00
N GLU A 10 -15.01 -6.96 5.27
CA GLU A 10 -14.24 -6.38 6.36
C GLU A 10 -12.77 -6.72 6.28
N GLU A 11 -12.45 -7.98 6.02
CA GLU A 11 -11.05 -8.39 5.87
C GLU A 11 -10.38 -7.72 4.68
N LEU A 12 -11.09 -7.66 3.57
CA LEU A 12 -10.57 -7.02 2.37
C LEU A 12 -10.39 -5.52 2.56
N VAL A 13 -11.31 -4.88 3.24
CA VAL A 13 -11.21 -3.47 3.56
C VAL A 13 -10.00 -3.21 4.44
N GLU A 14 -9.76 -4.06 5.44
CA GLU A 14 -8.60 -3.90 6.31
C GLU A 14 -7.30 -3.97 5.53
N VAL A 15 -7.16 -4.95 4.64
CA VAL A 15 -5.97 -5.07 3.80
C VAL A 15 -5.83 -3.89 2.86
N ALA A 16 -6.93 -3.46 2.24
CA ALA A 16 -6.92 -2.30 1.36
C ALA A 16 -6.48 -1.05 2.12
N MET A 17 -6.94 -0.88 3.35
CA MET A 17 -6.53 0.24 4.18
C MET A 17 -5.05 0.20 4.51
N GLN A 18 -4.47 -1.00 4.72
CA GLN A 18 -3.03 -1.15 4.93
C GLN A 18 -2.25 -0.71 3.70
N ILE A 19 -2.72 -1.08 2.52
CA ILE A 19 -2.08 -0.67 1.26
C ILE A 19 -2.12 0.85 1.12
N ILE A 20 -3.26 1.46 1.39
CA ILE A 20 -3.42 2.90 1.31
C ILE A 20 -2.51 3.60 2.33
N LEU A 21 -2.42 3.07 3.54
CA LEU A 21 -1.58 3.63 4.59
C LEU A 21 -0.11 3.61 4.17
N ARG A 22 0.38 2.47 3.65
CA ARG A 22 1.78 2.36 3.22
C ARG A 22 2.08 3.29 2.05
N ALA A 23 1.15 3.39 1.11
CA ALA A 23 1.31 4.32 -0.01
C ALA A 23 1.34 5.77 0.48
N GLY A 24 0.53 6.11 1.47
CA GLY A 24 0.54 7.44 2.08
C GLY A 24 1.84 7.74 2.80
N GLU A 25 2.38 6.75 3.52
CA GLU A 25 3.67 6.90 4.19
C GLU A 25 4.79 7.11 3.17
N ALA A 26 4.76 6.37 2.05
CA ALA A 26 5.73 6.56 0.97
C ALA A 26 5.66 7.97 0.42
N ARG A 27 4.47 8.48 0.19
CA ARG A 27 4.27 9.84 -0.32
C ARG A 27 4.86 10.87 0.65
N THR A 28 4.63 10.69 1.94
CA THR A 28 5.14 11.59 2.97
C THR A 28 6.67 11.58 2.97
N GLU A 29 7.29 10.42 2.86
CA GLU A 29 8.75 10.32 2.80
C GLU A 29 9.32 11.00 1.56
N ILE A 30 8.65 10.86 0.43
CA ILE A 30 9.07 11.54 -0.81
C ILE A 30 9.00 13.05 -0.64
N LYS A 31 7.95 13.53 0.00
CA LYS A 31 7.76 14.95 0.25
C LYS A 31 8.88 15.50 1.13
N HIS A 32 9.27 14.77 2.17
CA HIS A 32 10.37 15.15 3.04
C HIS A 32 11.70 15.09 2.30
N ALA A 33 11.87 14.11 1.42
CA ALA A 33 13.09 14.02 0.61
C ALA A 33 13.23 15.24 -0.31
N LEU A 34 12.13 15.71 -0.89
CA LEU A 34 12.16 16.90 -1.72
C LEU A 34 12.57 18.13 -0.91
N ASN A 35 12.11 18.25 0.33
CA ASN A 35 12.52 19.32 1.22
C ASN A 35 14.02 19.24 1.52
N ASP A 36 14.55 18.04 1.73
CA ASP A 36 15.98 17.85 1.98
C ASP A 36 16.79 18.23 0.75
N LEU A 37 16.30 17.90 -0.45
CA LEU A 37 16.98 18.29 -1.69
C LEU A 37 17.03 19.80 -1.86
N GLU A 38 15.98 20.50 -1.46
CA GLU A 38 15.99 21.96 -1.48
C GLU A 38 17.08 22.55 -0.60
N ARG A 39 17.43 21.84 0.47
CA ARG A 39 18.50 22.23 1.40
C ARG A 39 19.84 21.60 1.04
N PHE A 40 19.92 20.93 -0.08
CA PHE A 40 21.12 20.22 -0.55
C PHE A 40 21.57 19.11 0.42
N ASP A 41 20.63 18.56 1.19
CA ASP A 41 20.90 17.46 2.11
C ASP A 41 20.66 16.14 1.41
N TYR A 42 21.59 15.75 0.55
CA TYR A 42 21.44 14.58 -0.31
C TYR A 42 21.41 13.29 0.48
N LYS A 43 22.17 13.22 1.57
CA LYS A 43 22.23 12.01 2.38
C LYS A 43 20.87 11.69 3.00
N ASN A 44 20.23 12.68 3.61
CA ASN A 44 18.92 12.48 4.21
C ASN A 44 17.84 12.24 3.15
N ALA A 45 17.94 12.90 2.00
CA ALA A 45 17.04 12.66 0.89
C ALA A 45 17.09 11.20 0.44
N ASP A 46 18.31 10.65 0.29
CA ASP A 46 18.49 9.27 -0.11
C ASP A 46 17.88 8.31 0.90
N LEU A 47 18.06 8.55 2.19
CA LEU A 47 17.50 7.73 3.24
C LEU A 47 15.97 7.72 3.18
N LYS A 48 15.37 8.87 2.94
CA LYS A 48 13.91 8.97 2.88
C LYS A 48 13.35 8.34 1.61
N LEU A 49 14.05 8.45 0.50
CA LEU A 49 13.65 7.78 -0.74
C LEU A 49 13.72 6.27 -0.60
N ALA A 50 14.76 5.76 0.09
CA ALA A 50 14.86 4.33 0.37
C ALA A 50 13.70 3.87 1.24
N LYS A 51 13.32 4.67 2.23
CA LYS A 51 12.18 4.37 3.10
C LYS A 51 10.87 4.33 2.31
N ALA A 52 10.68 5.29 1.41
CA ALA A 52 9.51 5.32 0.54
C ALA A 52 9.43 4.06 -0.31
N LYS A 53 10.57 3.62 -0.84
CA LYS A 53 10.62 2.39 -1.62
C LYS A 53 10.21 1.18 -0.80
N GLU A 54 10.64 1.10 0.46
CA GLU A 54 10.24 0.01 1.35
C GLU A 54 8.72 -0.01 1.54
N PHE A 55 8.11 1.14 1.81
CA PHE A 55 6.66 1.23 1.99
C PHE A 55 5.92 0.79 0.73
N MET A 56 6.38 1.20 -0.44
CA MET A 56 5.75 0.81 -1.69
C MET A 56 5.91 -0.69 -1.95
N THR A 57 7.06 -1.26 -1.60
CA THR A 57 7.29 -2.70 -1.72
C THR A 57 6.33 -3.48 -0.83
N GLU A 58 6.11 -3.01 0.40
CA GLU A 58 5.14 -3.63 1.30
C GLU A 58 3.72 -3.58 0.75
N ALA A 59 3.34 -2.43 0.19
CA ALA A 59 2.01 -2.27 -0.41
C ALA A 59 1.83 -3.22 -1.60
N HIS A 60 2.82 -3.32 -2.47
CA HIS A 60 2.76 -4.22 -3.61
C HIS A 60 2.69 -5.68 -3.18
N ARG A 61 3.43 -6.04 -2.13
CA ARG A 61 3.40 -7.42 -1.62
C ARG A 61 2.01 -7.77 -1.08
N ALA A 62 1.41 -6.87 -0.31
CA ALA A 62 0.07 -7.09 0.21
C ALA A 62 -0.93 -7.24 -0.92
N GLN A 63 -0.83 -6.38 -1.94
CA GLN A 63 -1.70 -6.44 -3.11
C GLN A 63 -1.53 -7.76 -3.86
N THR A 64 -0.29 -8.20 -4.04
CA THR A 64 0.02 -9.45 -4.72
C THR A 64 -0.57 -10.65 -3.97
N ASN A 65 -0.46 -10.64 -2.64
CA ASN A 65 -1.03 -11.71 -1.83
C ASN A 65 -2.54 -11.81 -1.99
N ILE A 66 -3.21 -10.67 -2.05
CA ILE A 66 -4.66 -10.66 -2.25
C ILE A 66 -5.02 -11.19 -3.64
N ILE A 67 -4.28 -10.78 -4.66
CA ILE A 67 -4.51 -11.24 -6.03
C ILE A 67 -4.31 -12.74 -6.13
N GLN A 68 -3.29 -13.28 -5.47
CA GLN A 68 -3.06 -14.73 -5.46
C GLN A 68 -4.17 -15.47 -4.75
N GLY A 69 -4.68 -14.91 -3.66
CA GLY A 69 -5.84 -15.46 -2.98
C GLY A 69 -7.06 -15.47 -3.90
N GLU A 70 -7.24 -14.40 -4.67
CA GLU A 70 -8.32 -14.32 -5.65
C GLU A 70 -8.17 -15.36 -6.76
N ALA A 71 -6.95 -15.64 -7.18
CA ALA A 71 -6.70 -16.64 -8.20
C ALA A 71 -7.21 -18.01 -7.78
N SER A 72 -7.41 -18.25 -6.48
CA SER A 72 -8.03 -19.47 -5.99
C SER A 72 -9.54 -19.33 -5.79
N GLY A 73 -10.16 -18.28 -6.31
CA GLY A 73 -11.60 -18.16 -6.41
C GLY A 73 -12.26 -16.95 -5.77
N GLU A 74 -11.53 -16.03 -5.22
CA GLU A 74 -12.12 -14.89 -4.51
C GLU A 74 -12.14 -13.63 -5.37
N LYS A 75 -13.05 -13.56 -6.30
CA LYS A 75 -13.10 -12.47 -7.27
C LYS A 75 -13.43 -11.11 -6.68
N ARG A 76 -14.04 -11.09 -5.51
CA ARG A 76 -14.32 -9.81 -4.86
C ARG A 76 -13.07 -9.07 -4.41
N ALA A 77 -12.04 -9.81 -4.05
CA ALA A 77 -10.77 -9.20 -3.68
C ALA A 77 -10.21 -8.40 -4.85
N HIS A 78 -10.28 -8.97 -6.05
CA HIS A 78 -9.83 -8.31 -7.25
C HIS A 78 -10.62 -7.03 -7.51
N SER A 79 -11.94 -7.10 -7.42
CA SER A 79 -12.79 -5.93 -7.63
C SER A 79 -12.48 -4.81 -6.64
N LEU A 80 -12.27 -5.16 -5.39
CA LEU A 80 -12.00 -4.16 -4.36
C LEU A 80 -10.67 -3.44 -4.60
N LEU A 81 -9.66 -4.16 -5.05
CA LEU A 81 -8.32 -3.57 -5.23
C LEU A 81 -8.18 -2.80 -6.53
N PHE A 82 -8.95 -3.13 -7.54
CA PHE A 82 -8.81 -2.51 -8.86
C PHE A 82 -10.02 -1.69 -9.32
N ALA A 83 -11.01 -1.59 -8.45
CA ALA A 83 -12.17 -0.73 -8.74
C ALA A 83 -11.87 0.75 -8.41
#